data_56120a73b26392ff3cfbce90e4d55142
#
_entry.id   56120a73b26392ff3cfbce90e4d55142
#
_cell.length_a   1.000
_cell.length_b   1.000
_cell.length_c   1.000
_cell.angle_alpha   90.00
_cell.angle_beta   90.00
_cell.angle_gamma   90.00
#
_symmetry.space_group_name_H-M   'P 1'
#
loop_
_entity.id
_entity.type
_entity.pdbx_description
1 polymer ?
#
loop_
_entity_poly.entity_id
_entity_poly.type
_entity_poly.pdbx_seq_one_letter_code
_entity_poly.pdbx_strand_id
1 'polypeptide(L)'
;LLRLDQALGDQDESFTPVSPPKPLYICRQFAEPIGAADDIKAMIRQLASETATLLQQARLATRRLRLGWQLVDGLVFAHDVHLSRPSRDVTLFHRLLANASDKINPEFGLEMGWMESLDCSPLAPLDTALPHMMLQRHDGVAGESYASLVDRLVARLGYGAVVRLAPQACWQPEAAQSFELPDPSQIFTKTDEKSGWLGDPASGTAPPRPIRLLAYPHPVDVVALLP
;
A
#
# COMPACT_ATOMS: atom_id res chain seq x y z
N LEU A 1 3.11 26.79 -37.63
CA LEU A 1 1.84 27.49 -37.72
C LEU A 1 0.73 26.65 -37.11
N LEU A 2 0.46 25.40 -37.56
CA LEU A 2 -0.62 24.54 -37.06
C LEU A 2 -0.67 24.43 -35.52
N ARG A 3 0.47 24.22 -34.85
CA ARG A 3 0.56 24.15 -33.38
C ARG A 3 0.31 25.49 -32.69
N LEU A 4 0.61 26.59 -33.36
CA LEU A 4 0.33 27.94 -32.85
C LEU A 4 -1.17 28.21 -32.93
N ASP A 5 -1.78 27.87 -34.05
CA ASP A 5 -3.21 28.07 -34.30
C ASP A 5 -4.06 27.22 -33.33
N GLN A 6 -3.61 25.99 -33.05
CA GLN A 6 -4.19 25.12 -31.98
C GLN A 6 -4.04 25.74 -30.58
N ALA A 7 -2.86 26.27 -30.27
CA ALA A 7 -2.60 26.89 -28.97
C ALA A 7 -3.39 28.19 -28.74
N LEU A 8 -3.71 28.91 -29.82
CA LEU A 8 -4.53 30.12 -29.80
C LEU A 8 -6.04 29.83 -29.83
N GLY A 9 -6.44 28.59 -30.08
CA GLY A 9 -7.84 28.19 -30.18
C GLY A 9 -8.46 28.50 -31.54
N ASP A 10 -7.66 28.91 -32.55
CA ASP A 10 -8.10 29.17 -33.89
C ASP A 10 -8.37 27.89 -34.71
N GLN A 11 -7.88 26.78 -34.24
CA GLN A 11 -8.11 25.44 -34.82
C GLN A 11 -8.48 24.42 -33.76
N ASP A 12 -9.57 23.72 -34.00
CA ASP A 12 -10.03 22.62 -33.11
C ASP A 12 -9.00 21.49 -33.02
N GLU A 13 -8.64 21.13 -31.83
CA GLU A 13 -7.82 19.96 -31.56
C GLU A 13 -8.70 18.80 -31.08
N SER A 14 -8.73 17.73 -31.88
CA SER A 14 -9.43 16.51 -31.48
C SER A 14 -8.58 15.80 -30.40
N PHE A 15 -9.12 15.63 -29.22
CA PHE A 15 -8.51 14.82 -28.17
C PHE A 15 -9.39 13.61 -27.87
N THR A 16 -8.76 12.50 -27.59
CA THR A 16 -9.47 11.31 -27.09
C THR A 16 -9.47 11.38 -25.56
N PRO A 17 -10.63 11.57 -24.92
CA PRO A 17 -10.69 11.60 -23.48
C PRO A 17 -10.24 10.26 -22.91
N VAL A 18 -9.36 10.29 -21.92
CA VAL A 18 -8.99 9.09 -21.17
C VAL A 18 -10.13 8.80 -20.20
N SER A 19 -10.89 7.75 -20.50
CA SER A 19 -11.89 7.26 -19.55
C SER A 19 -11.18 6.61 -18.38
N PRO A 20 -11.51 6.98 -17.13
CA PRO A 20 -10.97 6.27 -15.99
C PRO A 20 -11.37 4.79 -16.05
N PRO A 21 -10.52 3.87 -15.58
CA PRO A 21 -10.88 2.47 -15.52
C PRO A 21 -12.16 2.30 -14.69
N LYS A 22 -13.03 1.38 -15.13
CA LYS A 22 -14.24 1.06 -14.37
C LYS A 22 -13.87 0.60 -12.96
N PRO A 23 -14.46 1.16 -11.92
CA PRO A 23 -14.20 0.71 -10.56
C PRO A 23 -14.62 -0.75 -10.41
N LEU A 24 -13.79 -1.55 -9.75
CA LEU A 24 -14.13 -2.90 -9.36
C LEU A 24 -14.95 -2.83 -8.07
N TYR A 25 -16.25 -2.87 -8.24
CA TYR A 25 -17.22 -2.53 -7.21
C TYR A 25 -18.34 -3.56 -7.17
N ILE A 26 -18.68 -4.00 -5.99
CA ILE A 26 -19.80 -4.90 -5.69
C ILE A 26 -20.70 -4.21 -4.67
N CYS A 27 -22.00 -4.23 -4.89
CA CYS A 27 -22.98 -3.64 -4.00
C CYS A 27 -24.14 -4.61 -3.73
N ARG A 28 -24.66 -4.59 -2.52
CA ARG A 28 -25.83 -5.35 -2.09
C ARG A 28 -26.78 -4.44 -1.33
N GLN A 29 -28.01 -4.34 -1.84
CA GLN A 29 -29.12 -3.70 -1.16
C GLN A 29 -29.98 -4.79 -0.52
N PHE A 30 -30.45 -4.54 0.69
CA PHE A 30 -31.27 -5.47 1.44
C PHE A 30 -32.74 -5.07 1.34
N ALA A 31 -33.61 -6.06 1.14
CA ALA A 31 -35.08 -5.81 1.13
C ALA A 31 -35.57 -5.41 2.51
N GLU A 32 -34.97 -5.96 3.56
CA GLU A 32 -35.17 -5.60 4.95
C GLU A 32 -33.83 -5.22 5.56
N PRO A 33 -33.75 -4.14 6.33
CA PRO A 33 -32.50 -3.72 6.96
C PRO A 33 -31.93 -4.79 7.88
N ILE A 34 -30.63 -5.07 7.76
CA ILE A 34 -29.95 -6.05 8.61
C ILE A 34 -29.28 -5.34 9.79
N GLY A 35 -29.42 -5.92 10.99
CA GLY A 35 -28.84 -5.37 12.23
C GLY A 35 -28.12 -6.42 13.06
N ALA A 36 -28.36 -7.71 12.81
CA ALA A 36 -27.70 -8.77 13.55
C ALA A 36 -26.22 -8.91 13.15
N ALA A 37 -25.35 -9.07 14.12
CA ALA A 37 -23.90 -9.16 13.90
C ALA A 37 -23.53 -10.32 12.95
N ASP A 38 -24.27 -11.42 13.00
CA ASP A 38 -24.01 -12.58 12.14
C ASP A 38 -24.40 -12.32 10.69
N ASP A 39 -25.48 -11.57 10.45
CA ASP A 39 -25.90 -11.15 9.10
C ASP A 39 -24.89 -10.18 8.49
N ILE A 40 -24.39 -9.23 9.29
CA ILE A 40 -23.32 -8.30 8.88
C ILE A 40 -22.06 -9.07 8.51
N LYS A 41 -21.66 -10.04 9.32
CA LYS A 41 -20.50 -10.90 9.00
C LYS A 41 -20.73 -11.74 7.75
N ALA A 42 -21.96 -12.23 7.54
CA ALA A 42 -22.31 -12.96 6.33
C ALA A 42 -22.25 -12.07 5.09
N MET A 43 -22.78 -10.84 5.17
CA MET A 43 -22.66 -9.83 4.11
C MET A 43 -21.20 -9.55 3.75
N ILE A 44 -20.35 -9.28 4.75
CA ILE A 44 -18.91 -8.99 4.52
C ILE A 44 -18.24 -10.16 3.82
N ARG A 45 -18.48 -11.40 4.28
CA ARG A 45 -17.93 -12.61 3.66
C ARG A 45 -18.36 -12.77 2.21
N GLN A 46 -19.63 -12.52 1.93
CA GLN A 46 -20.17 -12.62 0.58
C GLN A 46 -19.55 -11.56 -0.33
N LEU A 47 -19.53 -10.28 0.09
CA LEU A 47 -18.90 -9.20 -0.67
C LEU A 47 -17.43 -9.48 -0.96
N ALA A 48 -16.68 -10.00 0.02
CA ALA A 48 -15.27 -10.36 -0.14
C ALA A 48 -15.07 -11.48 -1.18
N SER A 49 -15.93 -12.50 -1.15
CA SER A 49 -15.88 -13.61 -2.11
C SER A 49 -16.21 -13.17 -3.54
N GLU A 50 -17.23 -12.34 -3.69
CA GLU A 50 -17.63 -11.79 -4.99
C GLU A 50 -16.56 -10.83 -5.53
N THR A 51 -15.96 -10.00 -4.67
CA THR A 51 -14.87 -9.11 -5.04
C THR A 51 -13.63 -9.89 -5.52
N ALA A 52 -13.27 -10.96 -4.83
CA ALA A 52 -12.17 -11.82 -5.26
C ALA A 52 -12.44 -12.49 -6.62
N THR A 53 -13.69 -12.90 -6.86
CA THR A 53 -14.11 -13.45 -8.16
C THR A 53 -14.01 -12.39 -9.26
N LEU A 54 -14.45 -11.16 -8.98
CA LEU A 54 -14.37 -10.04 -9.92
C LEU A 54 -12.91 -9.72 -10.27
N LEU A 55 -12.03 -9.66 -9.25
CA LEU A 55 -10.59 -9.47 -9.43
C LEU A 55 -9.96 -10.58 -10.27
N GLN A 56 -10.37 -11.83 -10.06
CA GLN A 56 -9.90 -12.97 -10.82
C GLN A 56 -10.32 -12.88 -12.30
N GLN A 57 -11.57 -12.52 -12.58
CA GLN A 57 -12.07 -12.33 -13.94
C GLN A 57 -11.33 -11.19 -14.65
N ALA A 58 -11.06 -10.10 -13.93
CA ALA A 58 -10.30 -8.96 -14.44
C ALA A 58 -8.78 -9.24 -14.54
N ARG A 59 -8.27 -10.36 -14.02
CA ARG A 59 -6.84 -10.70 -13.91
C ARG A 59 -6.05 -9.66 -13.11
N LEU A 60 -6.69 -9.07 -12.12
CA LEU A 60 -6.11 -8.06 -11.24
C LEU A 60 -5.96 -8.60 -9.81
N ALA A 61 -5.16 -7.90 -9.05
CA ALA A 61 -5.05 -8.01 -7.60
C ALA A 61 -5.10 -6.61 -6.99
N THR A 62 -5.62 -6.48 -5.78
CA THR A 62 -5.76 -5.20 -5.11
C THR A 62 -4.82 -5.07 -3.92
N ARG A 63 -4.37 -3.83 -3.64
CA ARG A 63 -3.66 -3.47 -2.40
C ARG A 63 -4.56 -2.75 -1.39
N ARG A 64 -5.76 -2.32 -1.80
CA ARG A 64 -6.68 -1.64 -0.91
C ARG A 64 -8.11 -2.04 -1.22
N LEU A 65 -8.82 -2.48 -0.18
CA LEU A 65 -10.24 -2.74 -0.20
C LEU A 65 -10.96 -1.67 0.61
N ARG A 66 -12.04 -1.17 0.09
CA ARG A 66 -12.95 -0.29 0.81
C ARG A 66 -14.27 -1.02 1.04
N LEU A 67 -14.56 -1.30 2.30
CA LEU A 67 -15.87 -1.77 2.74
C LEU A 67 -16.70 -0.56 3.12
N GLY A 68 -17.85 -0.39 2.48
CA GLY A 68 -18.80 0.67 2.82
C GLY A 68 -20.15 0.11 3.18
N TRP A 69 -20.91 0.91 3.91
CA TRP A 69 -22.31 0.59 4.27
C TRP A 69 -23.12 1.86 4.45
N GLN A 70 -24.42 1.71 4.20
CA GLN A 70 -25.41 2.75 4.40
C GLN A 70 -26.45 2.28 5.41
N LEU A 71 -26.76 3.12 6.37
CA LEU A 71 -27.80 2.91 7.36
C LEU A 71 -29.17 3.37 6.82
N VAL A 72 -30.23 2.94 7.46
CA VAL A 72 -31.62 3.32 7.13
C VAL A 72 -31.84 4.83 7.22
N ASP A 73 -31.15 5.53 8.09
CA ASP A 73 -31.20 6.99 8.23
C ASP A 73 -30.45 7.75 7.11
N GLY A 74 -29.85 7.02 6.16
CA GLY A 74 -29.11 7.56 5.04
C GLY A 74 -27.63 7.87 5.34
N LEU A 75 -27.16 7.64 6.57
CA LEU A 75 -25.75 7.81 6.90
C LEU A 75 -24.89 6.77 6.18
N VAL A 76 -23.79 7.23 5.61
CA VAL A 76 -22.86 6.40 4.83
C VAL A 76 -21.53 6.35 5.54
N PHE A 77 -21.00 5.16 5.71
CA PHE A 77 -19.70 4.91 6.30
C PHE A 77 -18.83 4.07 5.37
N ALA A 78 -17.51 4.22 5.50
CA ALA A 78 -16.56 3.39 4.78
C ALA A 78 -15.35 3.08 5.65
N HIS A 79 -14.79 1.89 5.44
CA HIS A 79 -13.58 1.42 6.11
C HIS A 79 -12.61 0.85 5.10
N ASP A 80 -11.41 1.44 5.04
CA ASP A 80 -10.34 1.00 4.15
C ASP A 80 -9.46 -0.04 4.84
N VAL A 81 -9.20 -1.12 4.12
CA VAL A 81 -8.26 -2.18 4.50
C VAL A 81 -7.11 -2.19 3.51
N HIS A 82 -5.91 -2.04 4.02
CA HIS A 82 -4.68 -2.02 3.23
C HIS A 82 -3.97 -3.36 3.30
N LEU A 83 -3.44 -3.79 2.17
CA LEU A 83 -2.67 -5.01 2.02
C LEU A 83 -1.22 -4.63 1.69
N SER A 84 -0.28 -5.30 2.32
CA SER A 84 1.15 -5.11 2.07
C SER A 84 1.57 -5.59 0.67
N ARG A 85 0.84 -6.56 0.11
CA ARG A 85 1.02 -7.07 -1.27
C ARG A 85 -0.29 -7.07 -2.02
N PRO A 86 -0.27 -6.88 -3.37
CA PRO A 86 -1.46 -7.09 -4.17
C PRO A 86 -1.98 -8.52 -3.99
N SER A 87 -3.25 -8.66 -3.66
CA SER A 87 -3.87 -9.97 -3.44
C SER A 87 -5.27 -10.04 -4.05
N ARG A 88 -5.74 -11.24 -4.30
CA ARG A 88 -7.12 -11.62 -4.61
C ARG A 88 -7.56 -12.85 -3.82
N ASP A 89 -6.83 -13.14 -2.73
CA ASP A 89 -7.12 -14.29 -1.89
C ASP A 89 -8.31 -14.01 -0.98
N VAL A 90 -9.38 -14.76 -1.17
CA VAL A 90 -10.61 -14.69 -0.36
C VAL A 90 -10.33 -14.91 1.12
N THR A 91 -9.45 -15.85 1.45
CA THR A 91 -9.13 -16.18 2.85
C THR A 91 -8.45 -15.02 3.56
N LEU A 92 -7.54 -14.34 2.84
CA LEU A 92 -6.90 -13.13 3.34
C LEU A 92 -7.92 -12.02 3.54
N PHE A 93 -8.80 -11.80 2.57
CA PHE A 93 -9.87 -10.78 2.66
C PHE A 93 -10.78 -11.04 3.85
N HIS A 94 -11.26 -12.28 4.02
CA HIS A 94 -12.09 -12.65 5.17
C HIS A 94 -11.39 -12.37 6.51
N ARG A 95 -10.10 -12.70 6.59
CA ARG A 95 -9.33 -12.50 7.82
C ARG A 95 -9.14 -11.02 8.15
N LEU A 96 -8.83 -10.19 7.16
CA LEU A 96 -8.60 -8.76 7.37
C LEU A 96 -9.90 -8.00 7.66
N LEU A 97 -10.98 -8.42 7.01
CA LEU A 97 -12.31 -7.81 7.19
C LEU A 97 -13.05 -8.32 8.43
N ALA A 98 -12.59 -9.41 9.06
CA ALA A 98 -13.23 -9.96 10.26
C ALA A 98 -13.38 -8.91 11.38
N ASN A 99 -12.38 -8.04 11.56
CA ASN A 99 -12.41 -6.96 12.54
C ASN A 99 -13.21 -5.73 12.07
N ALA A 100 -13.59 -5.67 10.80
CA ALA A 100 -14.36 -4.54 10.28
C ALA A 100 -15.81 -4.59 10.75
N SER A 101 -16.38 -5.79 10.98
CA SER A 101 -17.72 -5.95 11.52
C SER A 101 -17.89 -5.29 12.89
N ASP A 102 -16.85 -5.30 13.72
CA ASP A 102 -16.90 -4.74 15.07
C ASP A 102 -16.95 -3.19 15.06
N LYS A 103 -16.63 -2.58 13.92
CA LYS A 103 -16.68 -1.12 13.72
C LYS A 103 -18.04 -0.67 13.18
N ILE A 104 -18.89 -1.60 12.77
CA ILE A 104 -20.21 -1.31 12.25
C ILE A 104 -21.17 -1.25 13.43
N ASN A 105 -21.70 -0.05 13.70
CA ASN A 105 -22.80 0.11 14.64
C ASN A 105 -24.12 0.19 13.85
N PRO A 106 -24.93 -0.85 13.84
CA PRO A 106 -26.15 -0.92 13.03
C PRO A 106 -27.38 -0.32 13.75
N GLU A 107 -27.29 0.81 14.43
CA GLU A 107 -28.32 1.38 15.32
C GLU A 107 -29.77 1.19 14.79
N PHE A 108 -30.01 1.50 13.52
CA PHE A 108 -31.32 1.35 12.86
C PHE A 108 -31.34 0.29 11.75
N GLY A 109 -30.24 -0.43 11.59
CA GLY A 109 -30.05 -1.42 10.53
C GLY A 109 -29.31 -0.88 9.31
N LEU A 110 -28.66 -1.79 8.57
CA LEU A 110 -27.99 -1.53 7.31
C LEU A 110 -28.95 -1.78 6.16
N GLU A 111 -29.15 -0.79 5.30
CA GLU A 111 -29.94 -0.89 4.08
C GLU A 111 -29.10 -1.39 2.90
N MET A 112 -27.83 -1.01 2.86
CA MET A 112 -26.91 -1.35 1.77
C MET A 112 -25.50 -1.57 2.27
N GLY A 113 -24.81 -2.53 1.66
CA GLY A 113 -23.37 -2.75 1.84
C GLY A 113 -22.67 -2.87 0.50
N TRP A 114 -21.43 -2.38 0.42
CA TRP A 114 -20.62 -2.51 -0.80
C TRP A 114 -19.14 -2.74 -0.51
N MET A 115 -18.45 -3.25 -1.51
CA MET A 115 -17.01 -3.39 -1.49
C MET A 115 -16.40 -2.90 -2.80
N GLU A 116 -15.37 -2.09 -2.68
CA GLU A 116 -14.62 -1.52 -3.78
C GLU A 116 -13.15 -1.95 -3.70
N SER A 117 -12.58 -2.35 -4.83
CA SER A 117 -11.17 -2.64 -4.96
C SER A 117 -10.43 -1.42 -5.50
N LEU A 118 -9.53 -0.91 -4.70
CA LEU A 118 -8.69 0.24 -5.01
C LEU A 118 -7.23 -0.23 -5.19
N ASP A 119 -6.41 0.60 -5.83
CA ASP A 119 -4.98 0.30 -6.07
C ASP A 119 -4.78 -1.08 -6.70
N CYS A 120 -5.52 -1.34 -7.79
CA CYS A 120 -5.45 -2.60 -8.51
C CYS A 120 -4.28 -2.63 -9.47
N SER A 121 -3.58 -3.75 -9.51
CA SER A 121 -2.48 -4.01 -10.45
C SER A 121 -2.64 -5.40 -11.09
N PRO A 122 -2.12 -5.59 -12.32
CA PRO A 122 -2.06 -6.92 -12.91
C PRO A 122 -1.27 -7.87 -12.01
N LEU A 123 -1.81 -9.05 -11.76
CA LEU A 123 -1.06 -10.09 -11.08
C LEU A 123 -0.02 -10.63 -12.06
N ALA A 124 1.26 -10.46 -11.77
CA ALA A 124 2.32 -11.05 -12.58
C ALA A 124 2.11 -12.57 -12.65
N PRO A 125 2.13 -13.20 -13.85
CA PRO A 125 2.05 -14.64 -13.94
C PRO A 125 3.19 -15.27 -13.15
N LEU A 126 2.86 -16.23 -12.29
CA LEU A 126 3.86 -16.99 -11.52
C LEU A 126 4.85 -17.76 -12.42
N ASP A 127 4.48 -17.98 -13.69
CA ASP A 127 5.21 -18.84 -14.61
C ASP A 127 6.34 -18.18 -15.39
N THR A 128 6.55 -16.87 -15.27
CA THR A 128 7.62 -16.17 -15.99
C THR A 128 8.93 -16.03 -15.20
N ALA A 129 8.99 -16.57 -13.98
CA ALA A 129 10.23 -16.58 -13.24
C ALA A 129 11.18 -17.63 -13.80
N LEU A 130 12.23 -17.18 -14.50
CA LEU A 130 13.32 -18.04 -14.97
C LEU A 130 13.88 -18.90 -13.82
N PRO A 131 14.31 -20.16 -14.07
CA PRO A 131 14.75 -21.09 -13.02
C PRO A 131 15.83 -20.56 -12.08
N HIS A 132 16.69 -19.64 -12.54
CA HIS A 132 17.72 -19.02 -11.69
C HIS A 132 17.17 -18.00 -10.67
N MET A 133 15.96 -17.45 -10.90
CA MET A 133 15.28 -16.59 -9.91
C MET A 133 14.58 -17.41 -8.83
N MET A 134 14.45 -18.73 -8.99
CA MET A 134 13.94 -19.61 -7.94
C MET A 134 14.90 -19.79 -6.76
N LEU A 135 16.18 -19.55 -6.94
CA LEU A 135 17.16 -19.58 -5.84
C LEU A 135 17.00 -18.41 -4.86
N GLN A 136 16.33 -17.32 -5.25
CA GLN A 136 15.98 -16.22 -4.36
C GLN A 136 14.62 -16.44 -3.62
N ARG A 137 13.93 -17.54 -3.88
CA ARG A 137 12.64 -17.90 -3.28
C ARG A 137 12.73 -18.69 -1.96
N HIS A 138 13.89 -18.82 -1.36
CA HIS A 138 13.96 -19.34 0.03
C HIS A 138 13.21 -18.44 1.01
N ASP A 139 12.81 -17.24 0.56
CA ASP A 139 12.04 -16.27 1.33
C ASP A 139 10.51 -16.45 1.22
N GLY A 140 10.02 -17.40 0.44
CA GLY A 140 8.58 -17.52 0.13
C GLY A 140 7.73 -17.64 1.40
N VAL A 141 8.04 -18.62 2.26
CA VAL A 141 7.25 -18.89 3.49
C VAL A 141 7.46 -17.79 4.53
N ALA A 142 8.69 -17.34 4.73
CA ALA A 142 9.00 -16.28 5.67
C ALA A 142 8.45 -14.93 5.21
N GLY A 143 8.52 -14.63 3.91
CA GLY A 143 7.94 -13.42 3.33
C GLY A 143 6.41 -13.38 3.38
N GLU A 144 5.73 -14.51 3.19
CA GLU A 144 4.28 -14.62 3.37
C GLU A 144 3.88 -14.46 4.84
N SER A 145 4.63 -15.06 5.75
CA SER A 145 4.41 -14.92 7.19
C SER A 145 4.56 -13.47 7.65
N TYR A 146 5.60 -12.78 7.18
CA TYR A 146 5.82 -11.38 7.50
C TYR A 146 4.74 -10.47 6.88
N ALA A 147 4.42 -10.62 5.59
CA ALA A 147 3.35 -9.86 4.95
C ALA A 147 2.04 -10.01 5.71
N SER A 148 1.70 -11.25 6.09
CA SER A 148 0.53 -11.55 6.91
C SER A 148 0.56 -10.88 8.29
N LEU A 149 1.73 -10.79 8.92
CA LEU A 149 1.89 -10.08 10.19
C LEU A 149 1.69 -8.57 10.02
N VAL A 150 2.33 -7.98 9.00
CA VAL A 150 2.18 -6.55 8.67
C VAL A 150 0.72 -6.22 8.40
N ASP A 151 0.05 -7.00 7.55
CA ASP A 151 -1.37 -6.79 7.22
C ASP A 151 -2.26 -6.79 8.47
N ARG A 152 -2.03 -7.73 9.40
CA ARG A 152 -2.77 -7.80 10.67
C ARG A 152 -2.48 -6.61 11.57
N LEU A 153 -1.22 -6.17 11.64
CA LEU A 153 -0.84 -5.01 12.45
C LEU A 153 -1.47 -3.74 11.86
N VAL A 154 -1.38 -3.54 10.55
CA VAL A 154 -1.99 -2.40 9.87
C VAL A 154 -3.52 -2.40 10.03
N ALA A 155 -4.18 -3.55 9.94
CA ALA A 155 -5.63 -3.66 10.14
C ALA A 155 -6.07 -3.28 11.55
N ARG A 156 -5.22 -3.52 12.56
CA ARG A 156 -5.53 -3.21 13.98
C ARG A 156 -5.12 -1.81 14.40
N LEU A 157 -3.94 -1.36 13.97
CA LEU A 157 -3.33 -0.10 14.40
C LEU A 157 -3.64 1.07 13.47
N GLY A 158 -4.04 0.78 12.24
CA GLY A 158 -4.28 1.77 11.20
C GLY A 158 -3.14 1.85 10.17
N TYR A 159 -3.50 2.37 9.00
CA TYR A 159 -2.53 2.60 7.92
C TYR A 159 -1.52 3.69 8.33
N GLY A 160 -0.25 3.41 8.12
CA GLY A 160 0.85 4.31 8.50
C GLY A 160 1.34 4.17 9.94
N ALA A 161 0.63 3.44 10.82
CA ALA A 161 1.10 3.17 12.18
C ALA A 161 2.23 2.13 12.23
N VAL A 162 2.33 1.29 11.22
CA VAL A 162 3.40 0.31 11.06
C VAL A 162 4.38 0.83 10.03
N VAL A 163 5.60 1.10 10.44
CA VAL A 163 6.65 1.64 9.57
C VAL A 163 7.95 0.86 9.76
N ARG A 164 8.81 0.90 8.77
CA ARG A 164 10.19 0.45 8.87
C ARG A 164 11.13 1.65 8.80
N LEU A 165 12.28 1.51 9.41
CA LEU A 165 13.37 2.46 9.25
C LEU A 165 14.13 2.16 7.97
N ALA A 166 14.27 3.17 7.12
CA ALA A 166 15.08 3.11 5.92
C ALA A 166 16.29 4.06 6.05
N PRO A 167 17.51 3.61 5.72
CA PRO A 167 18.69 4.44 5.81
C PRO A 167 18.64 5.56 4.76
N GLN A 168 19.04 6.75 5.17
CA GLN A 168 19.20 7.91 4.31
C GLN A 168 20.66 8.30 4.22
N ALA A 169 21.13 8.69 3.03
CA ALA A 169 22.49 9.17 2.80
C ALA A 169 22.68 10.59 3.36
N CYS A 170 22.59 10.72 4.69
CA CYS A 170 22.75 11.97 5.41
C CYS A 170 23.73 11.80 6.56
N TRP A 171 24.60 12.79 6.76
CA TRP A 171 25.58 12.79 7.85
C TRP A 171 24.99 13.19 9.20
N GLN A 172 23.83 13.85 9.21
CA GLN A 172 23.11 14.20 10.45
C GLN A 172 22.40 12.94 10.96
N PRO A 173 22.66 12.51 12.21
CA PRO A 173 22.04 11.30 12.76
C PRO A 173 20.52 11.34 12.71
N GLU A 174 19.91 12.49 12.95
CA GLU A 174 18.44 12.69 12.96
C GLU A 174 17.82 12.55 11.57
N ALA A 175 18.58 12.89 10.52
CA ALA A 175 18.16 12.80 9.12
C ALA A 175 18.74 11.57 8.41
N ALA A 176 19.52 10.72 9.12
CA ALA A 176 20.14 9.54 8.54
C ALA A 176 19.18 8.36 8.37
N GLN A 177 17.94 8.50 8.78
CA GLN A 177 16.89 7.49 8.63
C GLN A 177 15.56 8.13 8.33
N SER A 178 14.76 7.45 7.54
CA SER A 178 13.36 7.80 7.24
C SER A 178 12.43 6.69 7.67
N PHE A 179 11.16 7.04 7.82
CA PHE A 179 10.09 6.08 8.08
C PHE A 179 9.40 5.75 6.75
N GLU A 180 9.38 4.48 6.39
CA GLU A 180 8.74 4.00 5.18
C GLU A 180 7.69 2.95 5.52
N LEU A 181 6.66 2.84 4.68
CA LEU A 181 5.72 1.75 4.80
C LEU A 181 6.44 0.41 4.58
N PRO A 182 6.12 -0.62 5.34
CA PRO A 182 6.77 -1.91 5.19
C PRO A 182 6.41 -2.52 3.83
N ASP A 183 7.43 -2.77 3.02
CA ASP A 183 7.30 -3.50 1.77
C ASP A 183 7.82 -4.93 1.95
N PRO A 184 6.92 -5.94 1.92
CA PRO A 184 7.32 -7.32 2.08
C PRO A 184 8.29 -7.84 1.02
N SER A 185 8.37 -7.19 -0.14
CA SER A 185 9.32 -7.58 -1.19
C SER A 185 10.76 -7.21 -0.85
N GLN A 186 10.97 -6.30 0.09
CA GLN A 186 12.29 -5.77 0.47
C GLN A 186 12.83 -6.33 1.80
N ILE A 187 12.10 -7.27 2.44
CA ILE A 187 12.45 -7.75 3.79
C ILE A 187 13.76 -8.53 3.80
N PHE A 188 14.05 -9.21 2.72
CA PHE A 188 15.20 -10.10 2.60
C PHE A 188 16.17 -9.68 1.49
N THR A 189 16.04 -8.49 0.93
CA THR A 189 17.20 -7.93 0.29
C THR A 189 18.22 -7.81 1.41
N LYS A 190 19.22 -8.75 1.42
CA LYS A 190 20.48 -8.49 2.09
C LYS A 190 20.71 -7.01 1.93
N THR A 191 20.85 -6.32 3.04
CA THR A 191 21.27 -4.93 3.06
C THR A 191 22.30 -4.84 1.95
N ASP A 192 21.99 -4.13 0.88
CA ASP A 192 22.95 -3.93 -0.17
C ASP A 192 24.19 -3.46 0.58
N GLU A 193 25.27 -4.21 0.51
CA GLU A 193 26.56 -3.83 1.08
C GLU A 193 26.99 -2.45 0.54
N LYS A 194 26.27 -1.97 -0.46
CA LYS A 194 26.33 -0.62 -1.03
C LYS A 194 25.33 0.38 -0.41
N SER A 195 24.47 0.01 0.55
CA SER A 195 23.74 1.01 1.30
C SER A 195 24.78 1.76 2.14
N GLY A 196 25.08 2.98 1.76
CA GLY A 196 26.17 3.82 2.30
C GLY A 196 26.11 4.14 3.80
N TRP A 197 25.45 3.29 4.58
CA TRP A 197 25.39 3.36 6.03
C TRP A 197 26.64 2.86 6.69
N LEU A 198 27.23 1.84 6.11
CA LEU A 198 28.52 1.30 6.47
C LEU A 198 29.37 1.44 5.21
N GLY A 199 29.88 2.65 4.95
CA GLY A 199 31.03 2.76 4.05
C GLY A 199 31.95 1.67 4.52
N ASP A 200 32.29 0.74 3.61
CA ASP A 200 33.22 -0.32 3.91
C ASP A 200 34.44 0.33 4.61
N PRO A 201 34.67 0.05 5.89
CA PRO A 201 35.83 0.63 6.58
C PRO A 201 37.13 0.29 5.90
N ALA A 202 37.14 -0.73 5.02
CA ALA A 202 38.29 -1.11 4.20
C ALA A 202 38.44 -0.24 2.94
N SER A 203 37.38 0.44 2.46
CA SER A 203 37.46 1.27 1.25
C SER A 203 38.04 2.67 1.46
N GLY A 204 38.19 3.11 2.71
CA GLY A 204 38.84 4.40 3.04
C GLY A 204 38.15 5.65 2.50
N THR A 205 36.97 5.51 1.88
CA THR A 205 36.33 6.57 1.09
C THR A 205 35.28 7.37 1.85
N ALA A 206 34.81 6.93 3.01
CA ALA A 206 33.89 7.69 3.83
C ALA A 206 34.56 8.12 5.13
N PRO A 207 34.59 9.41 5.45
CA PRO A 207 35.11 9.86 6.74
C PRO A 207 34.22 9.29 7.87
N PRO A 208 34.81 8.97 9.05
CA PRO A 208 34.04 8.45 10.16
C PRO A 208 32.98 9.48 10.57
N ARG A 209 31.78 8.99 10.88
CA ARG A 209 30.72 9.87 11.38
C ARG A 209 31.17 10.60 12.64
N PRO A 210 30.79 11.87 12.78
CA PRO A 210 31.06 12.59 14.01
C PRO A 210 30.32 11.92 15.18
N ILE A 211 31.02 11.72 16.28
CA ILE A 211 30.45 11.11 17.51
C ILE A 211 29.42 12.06 18.15
N ARG A 212 29.58 13.35 17.91
CA ARG A 212 28.72 14.39 18.50
C ARG A 212 28.52 15.52 17.50
N LEU A 213 27.26 15.93 17.35
CA LEU A 213 26.91 17.16 16.64
C LEU A 213 26.79 18.30 17.67
N LEU A 214 27.23 19.47 17.26
CA LEU A 214 27.04 20.69 18.05
C LEU A 214 25.57 21.11 17.98
N ALA A 215 25.00 21.55 19.10
CA ALA A 215 23.62 22.04 19.15
C ALA A 215 23.37 23.24 18.23
N TYR A 216 24.40 24.02 17.99
CA TYR A 216 24.40 25.15 17.07
C TYR A 216 25.61 25.09 16.15
N PRO A 217 25.48 25.41 14.85
CA PRO A 217 26.61 25.48 13.96
C PRO A 217 27.54 26.61 14.38
N HIS A 218 28.86 26.32 14.45
CA HIS A 218 29.87 27.32 14.64
C HIS A 218 30.44 27.74 13.28
N PRO A 219 30.66 29.04 13.02
CA PRO A 219 31.33 29.49 11.83
C PRO A 219 32.78 28.96 11.81
N VAL A 220 33.19 28.42 10.69
CA VAL A 220 34.55 27.91 10.48
C VAL A 220 35.19 28.72 9.35
N ASP A 221 36.33 29.33 9.65
CA ASP A 221 37.14 29.97 8.62
C ASP A 221 37.90 28.88 7.86
N VAL A 222 37.55 28.70 6.58
CA VAL A 222 38.21 27.73 5.73
C VAL A 222 39.33 28.47 4.95
N VAL A 223 40.58 28.20 5.28
CA VAL A 223 41.71 28.63 4.45
C VAL A 223 41.92 27.55 3.39
N ALA A 224 41.39 27.78 2.20
CA ALA A 224 41.68 26.94 1.06
C ALA A 224 43.07 27.25 0.57
N LEU A 225 43.99 26.31 0.70
CA LEU A 225 45.24 26.34 -0.06
C LEU A 225 44.85 26.01 -1.52
N LEU A 226 44.77 27.03 -2.36
CA LEU A 226 44.68 26.83 -3.78
C LEU A 226 45.98 26.19 -4.29
N PRO A 227 45.90 25.19 -5.19
CA PRO A 227 47.06 24.53 -5.76
C PRO A 227 47.86 25.46 -6.66
#